data_440ea78f25f30ffdf50b5ccd8868de65
#
_entry.id   440ea78f25f30ffdf50b5ccd8868de65
#
_cell.length_a   1.000
_cell.length_b   1.000
_cell.length_c   1.000
_cell.angle_alpha   90.00
_cell.angle_beta   90.00
_cell.angle_gamma   90.00
#
_symmetry.space_group_name_H-M   'P 1'
#
loop_
_entity.id
_entity.type
_entity.pdbx_description
1 polymer ?
#
loop_
_entity_poly.entity_id
_entity_poly.type
_entity_poly.pdbx_seq_one_letter_code
_entity_poly.pdbx_strand_id
1 'polypeptide(L)'
;MRKWKKLGIGMAMVAVCIAGNGIYYGIENYKGQQFETTSTKNETGKQGSITQVTEQTATEVVTSERNTTEDAMAKVLEERRKNPLLLLVNKDHALPADYEVSLATLNDGHQVAEVIYDDLMDMLSAAKEAGYSVIVASAYRTRQRQEQLLQQEIRKNRWNGMTQEEAEADALLTVAPYGYSEHETGYVVDLVASNNQMLDDTQETTGANIWLRRNCQRYGFILRYPKGKEDITGYSYESWHFRYVGKAAAKEMTEEHVTLEEYLNE
;
A
#
# COMPACT_ATOMS: atom_id res chain seq x y z
N MET A 1 33.04 -14.96 23.12
CA MET A 1 32.14 -16.02 22.64
C MET A 1 30.69 -15.62 23.01
N ARG A 2 29.92 -15.02 22.10
CA ARG A 2 28.52 -14.64 22.31
C ARG A 2 27.62 -15.76 21.80
N LYS A 3 26.81 -16.31 22.70
CA LYS A 3 25.83 -17.37 22.39
C LYS A 3 24.64 -16.75 21.67
N TRP A 4 24.37 -17.20 20.47
CA TRP A 4 23.14 -16.89 19.73
C TRP A 4 21.99 -17.71 20.31
N LYS A 5 20.94 -17.04 20.78
CA LYS A 5 19.66 -17.68 21.12
C LYS A 5 18.83 -17.81 19.84
N LYS A 6 18.47 -19.03 19.49
CA LYS A 6 17.53 -19.34 18.42
C LYS A 6 16.15 -18.82 18.85
N LEU A 7 15.57 -17.86 18.11
CA LEU A 7 14.15 -17.53 18.19
C LEU A 7 13.38 -18.63 17.44
N GLY A 8 12.45 -19.26 18.14
CA GLY A 8 11.50 -20.19 17.53
C GLY A 8 10.43 -19.40 16.76
N ILE A 9 10.25 -19.77 15.50
CA ILE A 9 9.17 -19.25 14.65
C ILE A 9 7.87 -19.87 15.16
N GLY A 10 7.00 -19.05 15.75
CA GLY A 10 5.64 -19.44 16.11
C GLY A 10 4.78 -19.47 14.87
N MET A 11 4.17 -20.62 14.62
CA MET A 11 3.21 -20.84 13.53
C MET A 11 1.92 -20.07 13.84
N ALA A 12 1.57 -19.07 13.05
CA ALA A 12 0.28 -18.38 13.14
C ALA A 12 -0.76 -19.18 12.35
N MET A 13 -1.87 -19.53 12.99
CA MET A 13 -3.04 -20.06 12.30
C MET A 13 -3.99 -18.91 11.96
N VAL A 14 -4.35 -18.80 10.68
CA VAL A 14 -5.39 -17.89 10.20
C VAL A 14 -6.73 -18.62 10.29
N ALA A 15 -7.64 -18.11 11.08
CA ALA A 15 -9.03 -18.59 11.11
C ALA A 15 -9.88 -17.72 10.17
N VAL A 16 -10.50 -18.36 9.17
CA VAL A 16 -11.46 -17.73 8.26
C VAL A 16 -12.86 -17.98 8.77
N CYS A 17 -13.58 -16.93 9.16
CA CYS A 17 -15.01 -17.02 9.47
C CYS A 17 -15.81 -16.39 8.34
N ILE A 18 -16.69 -17.17 7.72
CA ILE A 18 -17.66 -16.70 6.72
C ILE A 18 -18.99 -16.49 7.45
N ALA A 19 -19.41 -15.25 7.63
CA ALA A 19 -20.74 -14.92 8.12
C ALA A 19 -21.30 -13.77 7.26
N GLY A 20 -22.27 -14.12 6.40
CA GLY A 20 -23.12 -13.17 5.65
C GLY A 20 -22.36 -12.08 4.88
N ASN A 21 -22.07 -12.34 3.62
CA ASN A 21 -21.54 -11.39 2.61
C ASN A 21 -20.22 -10.64 2.94
N GLY A 22 -19.40 -11.10 3.88
CA GLY A 22 -18.07 -10.55 4.16
C GLY A 22 -17.12 -11.66 4.62
N ILE A 23 -15.88 -11.61 4.13
CA ILE A 23 -14.78 -12.46 4.59
C ILE A 23 -14.00 -11.67 5.63
N TYR A 24 -13.95 -12.16 6.87
CA TYR A 24 -13.17 -11.55 7.95
C TYR A 24 -11.95 -12.41 8.25
N TYR A 25 -10.77 -11.79 8.27
CA TYR A 25 -9.52 -12.43 8.68
C TYR A 25 -9.17 -12.02 10.12
N GLY A 26 -9.01 -12.99 11.00
CA GLY A 26 -8.52 -12.77 12.35
C GLY A 26 -7.20 -13.52 12.55
N ILE A 27 -6.17 -12.84 13.03
CA ILE A 27 -4.92 -13.45 13.47
C ILE A 27 -4.97 -13.58 14.99
N GLU A 28 -5.11 -14.81 15.51
CA GLU A 28 -4.96 -15.07 16.93
C GLU A 28 -3.58 -15.71 17.22
N ASN A 29 -2.82 -15.06 18.11
CA ASN A 29 -1.59 -15.62 18.66
C ASN A 29 -1.92 -16.66 19.73
N TYR A 30 -1.77 -17.94 19.43
CA TYR A 30 -1.94 -19.02 20.37
C TYR A 30 -0.64 -19.26 21.17
N LYS A 31 -0.64 -18.92 22.47
CA LYS A 31 0.31 -19.49 23.45
C LYS A 31 -0.17 -20.87 23.83
N GLY A 32 0.70 -21.87 23.62
CA GLY A 32 0.38 -23.28 23.86
C GLY A 32 -0.16 -23.54 25.27
N GLN A 33 -1.35 -24.09 25.33
CA GLN A 33 -1.85 -24.82 26.52
C GLN A 33 -1.65 -26.30 26.29
N GLN A 34 -0.96 -26.92 27.25
CA GLN A 34 -0.88 -28.40 27.32
C GLN A 34 -2.26 -28.93 27.72
N PHE A 35 -2.82 -29.80 26.89
CA PHE A 35 -3.98 -30.59 27.27
C PHE A 35 -3.51 -31.81 28.04
N GLU A 36 -3.82 -31.89 29.34
CA GLU A 36 -3.78 -33.13 30.11
C GLU A 36 -4.95 -34.02 29.69
N THR A 37 -4.64 -35.19 29.14
CA THR A 37 -5.61 -36.22 28.89
C THR A 37 -5.92 -37.00 30.18
N THR A 38 -7.04 -36.71 30.81
CA THR A 38 -7.58 -37.55 31.90
C THR A 38 -8.26 -38.78 31.29
N SER A 39 -7.65 -39.95 31.49
CA SER A 39 -8.23 -41.25 31.16
C SER A 39 -9.21 -41.65 32.26
N THR A 40 -10.50 -41.60 31.98
CA THR A 40 -11.53 -42.27 32.83
C THR A 40 -11.76 -43.69 32.29
N LYS A 41 -11.38 -44.69 33.11
CA LYS A 41 -11.78 -46.07 32.86
C LYS A 41 -13.28 -46.23 33.18
N ASN A 42 -14.05 -46.59 32.21
CA ASN A 42 -15.36 -47.21 32.45
C ASN A 42 -15.31 -48.67 31.98
N GLU A 43 -15.46 -49.56 32.97
CA GLU A 43 -15.76 -50.99 32.73
C GLU A 43 -17.18 -51.13 32.26
N THR A 44 -17.38 -51.58 31.02
CA THR A 44 -18.43 -52.56 30.63
C THR A 44 -18.18 -52.96 29.19
N GLY A 45 -17.98 -54.24 28.99
CA GLY A 45 -17.63 -54.80 27.69
C GLY A 45 -18.73 -54.71 26.65
N LYS A 46 -18.35 -54.16 25.50
CA LYS A 46 -18.84 -54.57 24.16
C LYS A 46 -17.78 -54.15 23.15
N GLN A 47 -17.29 -55.14 22.41
CA GLN A 47 -16.33 -54.97 21.34
C GLN A 47 -17.01 -54.27 20.16
N GLY A 48 -16.79 -52.95 20.05
CA GLY A 48 -17.15 -52.17 18.87
C GLY A 48 -15.86 -51.85 18.11
N SER A 49 -15.83 -52.25 16.86
CA SER A 49 -14.71 -51.92 15.94
C SER A 49 -14.55 -50.43 15.86
N ILE A 50 -13.43 -49.93 16.44
CA ILE A 50 -13.03 -48.54 16.27
C ILE A 50 -12.31 -48.47 14.92
N THR A 51 -13.01 -47.91 13.92
CA THR A 51 -12.36 -47.51 12.67
C THR A 51 -11.32 -46.45 13.00
N GLN A 52 -10.06 -46.83 12.86
CA GLN A 52 -8.95 -45.85 12.92
C GLN A 52 -9.18 -44.82 11.79
N VAL A 53 -9.64 -43.64 12.15
CA VAL A 53 -9.52 -42.46 11.27
C VAL A 53 -8.05 -42.14 11.25
N THR A 54 -7.39 -42.55 10.20
CA THR A 54 -5.93 -42.39 10.05
C THR A 54 -5.58 -40.91 9.95
N GLU A 55 -4.50 -40.49 10.59
CA GLU A 55 -3.88 -39.16 10.48
C GLU A 55 -3.71 -38.68 9.03
N GLN A 56 -3.66 -39.60 8.07
CA GLN A 56 -3.58 -39.29 6.64
C GLN A 56 -4.78 -38.50 6.13
N THR A 57 -6.03 -38.82 6.58
CA THR A 57 -7.23 -38.11 6.10
C THR A 57 -7.28 -36.65 6.57
N ALA A 58 -6.81 -36.37 7.78
CA ALA A 58 -6.74 -35.00 8.30
C ALA A 58 -5.69 -34.16 7.55
N THR A 59 -4.54 -34.77 7.21
CA THR A 59 -3.46 -34.10 6.46
C THR A 59 -3.89 -33.81 5.00
N GLU A 60 -4.60 -34.72 4.35
CA GLU A 60 -5.10 -34.53 2.97
C GLU A 60 -6.17 -33.43 2.89
N VAL A 61 -7.08 -33.35 3.86
CA VAL A 61 -8.11 -32.30 3.92
C VAL A 61 -7.47 -30.92 4.14
N VAL A 62 -6.54 -30.80 5.09
CA VAL A 62 -5.83 -29.55 5.37
C VAL A 62 -4.98 -29.11 4.17
N THR A 63 -4.36 -30.05 3.46
CA THR A 63 -3.57 -29.73 2.26
C THR A 63 -4.46 -29.29 1.10
N SER A 64 -5.63 -29.93 0.92
CA SER A 64 -6.59 -29.56 -0.11
C SER A 64 -7.20 -28.16 0.14
N GLU A 65 -7.58 -27.86 1.37
CA GLU A 65 -8.11 -26.52 1.72
C GLU A 65 -7.05 -25.42 1.58
N ARG A 66 -5.80 -25.70 1.92
CA ARG A 66 -4.68 -24.76 1.73
C ARG A 66 -4.45 -24.47 0.26
N ASN A 67 -4.40 -25.49 -0.60
CA ASN A 67 -4.20 -25.32 -2.05
C ASN A 67 -5.35 -24.50 -2.67
N THR A 68 -6.60 -24.72 -2.26
CA THR A 68 -7.73 -23.91 -2.77
C THR A 68 -7.67 -22.45 -2.33
N THR A 69 -7.13 -22.16 -1.16
CA THR A 69 -6.96 -20.79 -0.65
C THR A 69 -5.80 -20.08 -1.36
N GLU A 70 -4.68 -20.76 -1.59
CA GLU A 70 -3.54 -20.24 -2.35
C GLU A 70 -3.93 -19.94 -3.80
N ASP A 71 -4.67 -20.83 -4.47
CA ASP A 71 -5.17 -20.63 -5.83
C ASP A 71 -6.16 -19.44 -5.90
N ALA A 72 -7.02 -19.28 -4.90
CA ALA A 72 -7.96 -18.16 -4.83
C ALA A 72 -7.21 -16.82 -4.65
N MET A 73 -6.20 -16.80 -3.77
CA MET A 73 -5.37 -15.61 -3.56
C MET A 73 -4.57 -15.26 -4.82
N ALA A 74 -3.95 -16.23 -5.48
CA ALA A 74 -3.22 -16.02 -6.72
C ALA A 74 -4.11 -15.38 -7.81
N LYS A 75 -5.37 -15.84 -7.90
CA LYS A 75 -6.35 -15.25 -8.84
C LYS A 75 -6.69 -13.79 -8.48
N VAL A 76 -6.89 -13.48 -7.21
CA VAL A 76 -7.15 -12.11 -6.75
C VAL A 76 -5.96 -11.20 -7.09
N LEU A 77 -4.74 -11.64 -6.84
CA LEU A 77 -3.53 -10.88 -7.16
C LEU A 77 -3.38 -10.67 -8.68
N GLU A 78 -3.69 -11.68 -9.48
CA GLU A 78 -3.68 -11.56 -10.94
C GLU A 78 -4.70 -10.52 -11.43
N GLU A 79 -5.91 -10.49 -10.89
CA GLU A 79 -6.91 -9.48 -11.23
C GLU A 79 -6.49 -8.07 -10.77
N ARG A 80 -5.88 -7.93 -9.59
CA ARG A 80 -5.32 -6.65 -9.11
C ARG A 80 -4.25 -6.13 -10.08
N ARG A 81 -3.31 -6.99 -10.50
CA ARG A 81 -2.23 -6.62 -11.43
C ARG A 81 -2.72 -6.24 -12.83
N LYS A 82 -3.88 -6.73 -13.26
CA LYS A 82 -4.52 -6.35 -14.53
C LYS A 82 -5.25 -5.00 -14.47
N ASN A 83 -5.51 -4.48 -13.28
CA ASN A 83 -6.20 -3.20 -13.13
C ASN A 83 -5.23 -2.05 -13.46
N PRO A 84 -5.46 -1.25 -14.51
CA PRO A 84 -4.55 -0.19 -14.92
C PRO A 84 -4.40 0.89 -13.85
N LEU A 85 -5.38 1.09 -12.97
CA LEU A 85 -5.30 2.04 -11.85
C LEU A 85 -4.31 1.60 -10.77
N LEU A 86 -3.99 0.31 -10.72
CA LEU A 86 -3.04 -0.29 -9.78
C LEU A 86 -1.64 -0.47 -10.38
N LEU A 87 -1.36 0.14 -11.54
CA LEU A 87 -0.04 0.12 -12.15
C LEU A 87 1.01 0.59 -11.13
N LEU A 88 1.90 -0.31 -10.74
CA LEU A 88 2.99 -0.01 -9.83
C LEU A 88 4.12 0.68 -10.58
N VAL A 89 4.51 1.85 -10.12
CA VAL A 89 5.65 2.61 -10.60
C VAL A 89 6.45 3.04 -9.38
N ASN A 90 7.67 2.56 -9.24
CA ASN A 90 8.57 2.88 -8.14
C ASN A 90 10.03 2.65 -8.57
N LYS A 91 10.98 2.62 -7.64
CA LYS A 91 12.42 2.46 -7.95
C LYS A 91 12.76 1.16 -8.69
N ASP A 92 11.95 0.12 -8.52
CA ASP A 92 12.16 -1.21 -9.11
C ASP A 92 11.25 -1.47 -10.31
N HIS A 93 10.15 -0.71 -10.46
CA HIS A 93 9.13 -0.88 -11.48
C HIS A 93 9.03 0.37 -12.35
N ALA A 94 9.60 0.31 -13.54
CA ALA A 94 9.56 1.40 -14.51
C ALA A 94 8.17 1.52 -15.16
N LEU A 95 7.75 2.75 -15.43
CA LEU A 95 6.60 3.03 -16.29
C LEU A 95 6.89 2.50 -17.71
N PRO A 96 5.97 1.75 -18.33
CA PRO A 96 6.17 1.25 -19.71
C PRO A 96 6.62 2.36 -20.67
N ALA A 97 7.52 2.02 -21.60
CA ALA A 97 8.10 3.01 -22.51
C ALA A 97 7.07 3.67 -23.43
N ASP A 98 6.02 2.90 -23.77
CA ASP A 98 4.88 3.26 -24.62
C ASP A 98 3.64 3.70 -23.80
N TYR A 99 3.81 3.96 -22.50
CA TYR A 99 2.69 4.44 -21.66
C TYR A 99 2.16 5.77 -22.17
N GLU A 100 0.86 5.80 -22.43
CA GLU A 100 0.11 6.98 -22.80
C GLU A 100 -1.08 7.17 -21.84
N VAL A 101 -1.42 8.41 -21.54
CA VAL A 101 -2.55 8.75 -20.66
C VAL A 101 -3.32 9.95 -21.22
N SER A 102 -4.64 9.83 -21.27
CA SER A 102 -5.52 10.96 -21.55
C SER A 102 -5.53 11.91 -20.35
N LEU A 103 -5.28 13.20 -20.60
CA LEU A 103 -5.12 14.20 -19.57
C LEU A 103 -6.29 15.21 -19.58
N ALA A 104 -6.81 15.51 -18.38
CA ALA A 104 -7.68 16.64 -18.12
C ALA A 104 -6.89 17.78 -17.44
N THR A 105 -7.26 19.04 -17.74
CA THR A 105 -6.59 20.22 -17.16
C THR A 105 -7.44 20.79 -16.04
N LEU A 106 -6.81 20.98 -14.87
CA LEU A 106 -7.42 21.64 -13.72
C LEU A 106 -7.48 23.16 -13.92
N ASN A 107 -8.28 23.85 -13.12
CA ASN A 107 -8.47 25.31 -13.23
C ASN A 107 -7.19 26.13 -12.99
N ASP A 108 -6.21 25.56 -12.29
CA ASP A 108 -4.89 26.18 -12.00
C ASP A 108 -3.83 25.84 -13.05
N GLY A 109 -4.20 25.09 -14.09
CA GLY A 109 -3.33 24.69 -15.19
C GLY A 109 -2.59 23.37 -14.99
N HIS A 110 -2.64 22.75 -13.82
CA HIS A 110 -2.14 21.40 -13.63
C HIS A 110 -2.93 20.38 -14.47
N GLN A 111 -2.30 19.29 -14.84
CA GLN A 111 -2.93 18.20 -15.57
C GLN A 111 -2.95 16.93 -14.72
N VAL A 112 -4.00 16.14 -14.87
CA VAL A 112 -4.17 14.83 -14.26
C VAL A 112 -4.72 13.86 -15.29
N ALA A 113 -4.59 12.57 -15.07
CA ALA A 113 -5.30 11.59 -15.91
C ALA A 113 -6.80 11.88 -15.88
N GLU A 114 -7.44 11.83 -17.04
CA GLU A 114 -8.87 12.13 -17.17
C GLU A 114 -9.73 11.27 -16.23
N VAL A 115 -9.34 10.00 -16.04
CA VAL A 115 -10.06 9.04 -15.19
C VAL A 115 -10.12 9.42 -13.71
N ILE A 116 -9.21 10.27 -13.21
CA ILE A 116 -9.19 10.68 -11.80
C ILE A 116 -9.81 12.07 -11.57
N TYR A 117 -10.12 12.79 -12.65
CA TYR A 117 -10.50 14.21 -12.59
C TYR A 117 -11.72 14.46 -11.69
N ASP A 118 -12.81 13.75 -11.92
CA ASP A 118 -14.07 13.97 -11.18
C ASP A 118 -13.89 13.60 -9.69
N ASP A 119 -13.25 12.49 -9.38
CA ASP A 119 -13.00 12.07 -8.01
C ASP A 119 -12.05 13.03 -7.26
N LEU A 120 -11.07 13.61 -7.96
CA LEU A 120 -10.21 14.64 -7.40
C LEU A 120 -11.00 15.92 -7.10
N MET A 121 -11.83 16.38 -8.05
CA MET A 121 -12.64 17.57 -7.86
C MET A 121 -13.65 17.40 -6.73
N ASP A 122 -14.26 16.24 -6.59
CA ASP A 122 -15.14 15.88 -5.47
C ASP A 122 -14.38 15.94 -4.13
N MET A 123 -13.17 15.39 -4.07
CA MET A 123 -12.32 15.43 -2.86
C MET A 123 -11.96 16.87 -2.47
N LEU A 124 -11.55 17.71 -3.44
CA LEU A 124 -11.20 19.10 -3.19
C LEU A 124 -12.42 19.94 -2.76
N SER A 125 -13.60 19.69 -3.37
CA SER A 125 -14.87 20.33 -2.99
C SER A 125 -15.25 19.96 -1.55
N ALA A 126 -15.20 18.68 -1.20
CA ALA A 126 -15.53 18.22 0.14
C ALA A 126 -14.54 18.75 1.20
N ALA A 127 -13.25 18.87 0.88
CA ALA A 127 -12.27 19.52 1.76
C ALA A 127 -12.65 20.99 2.01
N LYS A 128 -13.03 21.72 0.96
CA LYS A 128 -13.48 23.10 1.04
C LYS A 128 -14.76 23.27 1.86
N GLU A 129 -15.74 22.39 1.68
CA GLU A 129 -16.98 22.35 2.48
C GLU A 129 -16.70 22.06 3.95
N ALA A 130 -15.67 21.25 4.25
CA ALA A 130 -15.19 20.99 5.61
C ALA A 130 -14.36 22.16 6.20
N GLY A 131 -14.17 23.26 5.47
CA GLY A 131 -13.47 24.46 5.90
C GLY A 131 -11.97 24.45 5.63
N TYR A 132 -11.47 23.53 4.78
CA TYR A 132 -10.05 23.42 4.45
C TYR A 132 -9.79 23.87 3.00
N SER A 133 -8.86 24.84 2.84
CA SER A 133 -8.40 25.26 1.53
C SER A 133 -7.15 24.46 1.13
N VAL A 134 -7.28 23.69 0.07
CA VAL A 134 -6.24 22.82 -0.49
C VAL A 134 -5.75 23.36 -1.82
N ILE A 135 -4.46 23.29 -2.09
CA ILE A 135 -3.81 23.65 -3.35
C ILE A 135 -3.17 22.40 -3.94
N VAL A 136 -3.27 22.24 -5.26
CA VAL A 136 -2.47 21.27 -6.01
C VAL A 136 -1.10 21.88 -6.23
N ALA A 137 -0.08 21.33 -5.58
CA ALA A 137 1.30 21.80 -5.70
C ALA A 137 2.02 21.13 -6.88
N SER A 138 1.64 19.91 -7.22
CA SER A 138 2.14 19.16 -8.37
C SER A 138 1.12 18.11 -8.79
N ALA A 139 1.14 17.74 -10.09
CA ALA A 139 0.31 16.70 -10.64
C ALA A 139 1.05 15.95 -11.75
N TYR A 140 0.45 15.71 -12.92
CA TYR A 140 1.14 15.06 -14.02
C TYR A 140 2.45 15.77 -14.38
N ARG A 141 3.48 14.97 -14.62
CA ARG A 141 4.80 15.44 -15.08
C ARG A 141 5.21 14.66 -16.33
N THR A 142 5.66 15.36 -17.36
CA THR A 142 6.31 14.69 -18.49
C THR A 142 7.66 14.12 -18.06
N ARG A 143 8.15 13.09 -18.76
CA ARG A 143 9.50 12.51 -18.56
C ARG A 143 10.59 13.59 -18.57
N GLN A 144 10.50 14.55 -19.51
CA GLN A 144 11.44 15.65 -19.57
C GLN A 144 11.40 16.53 -18.31
N ARG A 145 10.21 16.81 -17.79
CA ARG A 145 10.07 17.59 -16.56
C ARG A 145 10.63 16.86 -15.34
N GLN A 146 10.38 15.55 -15.27
CA GLN A 146 10.91 14.71 -14.20
C GLN A 146 12.45 14.70 -14.17
N GLU A 147 13.07 14.55 -15.33
CA GLU A 147 14.53 14.64 -15.46
C GLU A 147 15.07 16.01 -15.02
N GLN A 148 14.39 17.10 -15.42
CA GLN A 148 14.79 18.45 -14.99
C GLN A 148 14.72 18.62 -13.47
N LEU A 149 13.72 18.05 -12.82
CA LEU A 149 13.58 18.09 -11.35
C LEU A 149 14.71 17.34 -10.66
N LEU A 150 15.02 16.13 -11.10
CA LEU A 150 16.13 15.36 -10.56
C LEU A 150 17.47 16.14 -10.70
N GLN A 151 17.73 16.70 -11.87
CA GLN A 151 18.93 17.50 -12.11
C GLN A 151 18.95 18.80 -11.28
N GLN A 152 17.79 19.37 -10.96
CA GLN A 152 17.69 20.53 -10.06
C GLN A 152 18.05 20.15 -8.62
N GLU A 153 17.53 19.01 -8.13
CA GLU A 153 17.83 18.56 -6.76
C GLU A 153 19.32 18.18 -6.61
N ILE A 154 19.90 17.48 -7.58
CA ILE A 154 21.34 17.18 -7.60
C ILE A 154 22.16 18.47 -7.54
N ARG A 155 21.82 19.48 -8.35
CA ARG A 155 22.54 20.78 -8.32
C ARG A 155 22.41 21.49 -6.98
N LYS A 156 21.22 21.45 -6.36
CA LYS A 156 20.97 22.04 -5.04
C LYS A 156 21.84 21.34 -3.97
N ASN A 157 21.87 20.01 -3.97
CA ASN A 157 22.68 19.22 -3.04
C ASN A 157 24.18 19.51 -3.21
N ARG A 158 24.64 19.63 -4.47
CA ARG A 158 26.00 20.05 -4.80
C ARG A 158 26.31 21.43 -4.26
N TRP A 159 25.39 22.38 -4.40
CA TRP A 159 25.55 23.73 -3.86
C TRP A 159 25.68 23.75 -2.34
N ASN A 160 25.01 22.79 -1.67
CA ASN A 160 25.10 22.61 -0.22
C ASN A 160 26.37 21.87 0.23
N GLY A 161 27.31 21.57 -0.67
CA GLY A 161 28.65 21.06 -0.37
C GLY A 161 28.80 19.53 -0.51
N MET A 162 27.81 18.83 -1.01
CA MET A 162 27.93 17.39 -1.29
C MET A 162 28.82 17.12 -2.51
N THR A 163 29.51 15.98 -2.55
CA THR A 163 30.16 15.47 -3.76
C THR A 163 29.10 15.13 -4.81
N GLN A 164 29.53 14.82 -6.04
CA GLN A 164 28.58 14.43 -7.10
C GLN A 164 27.81 13.17 -6.72
N GLU A 165 28.52 12.14 -6.24
CA GLU A 165 27.94 10.86 -5.86
C GLU A 165 26.98 11.00 -4.67
N GLU A 166 27.34 11.78 -3.65
CA GLU A 166 26.47 12.06 -2.50
C GLU A 166 25.21 12.82 -2.93
N ALA A 167 25.36 13.83 -3.81
CA ALA A 167 24.25 14.64 -4.29
C ALA A 167 23.26 13.84 -5.14
N GLU A 168 23.75 12.91 -5.98
CA GLU A 168 22.93 11.99 -6.76
C GLU A 168 22.20 11.01 -5.85
N ALA A 169 22.89 10.37 -4.92
CA ALA A 169 22.31 9.42 -3.98
C ALA A 169 21.22 10.08 -3.11
N ASP A 170 21.46 11.28 -2.59
CA ASP A 170 20.51 12.03 -1.78
C ASP A 170 19.28 12.47 -2.60
N ALA A 171 19.49 12.98 -3.82
CA ALA A 171 18.41 13.39 -4.70
C ALA A 171 17.47 12.22 -5.03
N LEU A 172 18.00 11.00 -5.21
CA LEU A 172 17.21 9.78 -5.49
C LEU A 172 16.39 9.28 -4.29
N LEU A 173 16.58 9.82 -3.09
CA LEU A 173 15.70 9.50 -1.94
C LEU A 173 14.32 10.17 -2.04
N THR A 174 14.25 11.33 -2.74
CA THR A 174 13.06 12.17 -2.81
C THR A 174 12.54 12.41 -4.24
N VAL A 175 13.42 12.32 -5.24
CA VAL A 175 13.08 12.56 -6.65
C VAL A 175 13.42 11.34 -7.49
N ALA A 176 12.40 10.66 -7.98
CA ALA A 176 12.57 9.52 -8.88
C ALA A 176 13.25 9.94 -10.21
N PRO A 177 14.06 9.10 -10.85
CA PRO A 177 14.47 9.31 -12.22
C PRO A 177 13.26 9.23 -13.16
N TYR A 178 13.40 9.77 -14.38
CA TYR A 178 12.35 9.68 -15.39
C TYR A 178 12.00 8.19 -15.69
N GLY A 179 10.72 7.93 -15.90
CA GLY A 179 10.21 6.56 -16.08
C GLY A 179 9.98 5.78 -14.78
N TYR A 180 10.33 6.35 -13.61
CA TYR A 180 10.15 5.73 -12.29
C TYR A 180 9.32 6.60 -11.33
N SER A 181 8.77 7.71 -11.84
CA SER A 181 7.92 8.61 -11.05
C SER A 181 6.45 8.33 -11.29
N GLU A 182 5.67 8.15 -10.21
CA GLU A 182 4.22 8.02 -10.30
C GLU A 182 3.54 9.25 -10.91
N HIS A 183 4.13 10.44 -10.83
CA HIS A 183 3.60 11.63 -11.49
C HIS A 183 3.52 11.49 -13.02
N GLU A 184 4.33 10.63 -13.62
CA GLU A 184 4.27 10.38 -15.06
C GLU A 184 3.06 9.52 -15.47
N THR A 185 2.39 8.87 -14.50
CA THR A 185 1.14 8.14 -14.73
C THR A 185 -0.07 9.06 -14.88
N GLY A 186 -0.01 10.27 -14.32
CA GLY A 186 -1.17 11.15 -14.16
C GLY A 186 -2.11 10.76 -13.01
N TYR A 187 -1.83 9.71 -12.25
CA TYR A 187 -2.67 9.22 -11.15
C TYR A 187 -2.30 9.80 -9.79
N VAL A 188 -1.41 10.78 -9.75
CA VAL A 188 -0.86 11.35 -8.51
C VAL A 188 -1.05 12.85 -8.46
N VAL A 189 -1.34 13.34 -7.27
CA VAL A 189 -1.36 14.77 -6.94
C VAL A 189 -0.63 15.03 -5.62
N ASP A 190 0.21 16.06 -5.61
CA ASP A 190 0.75 16.62 -4.38
C ASP A 190 -0.19 17.71 -3.89
N LEU A 191 -0.81 17.49 -2.73
CA LEU A 191 -1.81 18.37 -2.13
C LEU A 191 -1.28 19.02 -0.87
N VAL A 192 -1.35 20.35 -0.82
CA VAL A 192 -0.88 21.15 0.32
C VAL A 192 -1.96 22.06 0.87
N ALA A 193 -1.84 22.45 2.13
CA ALA A 193 -2.70 23.46 2.72
C ALA A 193 -2.39 24.84 2.12
N SER A 194 -3.40 25.66 1.81
CA SER A 194 -3.20 27.00 1.23
C SER A 194 -2.38 27.93 2.12
N ASN A 195 -2.40 27.73 3.42
CA ASN A 195 -1.63 28.49 4.41
C ASN A 195 -0.24 27.90 4.71
N ASN A 196 0.11 26.77 4.11
CA ASN A 196 1.44 26.17 4.13
C ASN A 196 1.66 25.44 2.81
N GLN A 197 2.45 25.99 1.90
CA GLN A 197 2.69 25.44 0.56
C GLN A 197 4.03 24.70 0.44
N MET A 198 4.68 24.42 1.57
CA MET A 198 5.93 23.67 1.59
C MET A 198 5.64 22.17 1.42
N LEU A 199 6.43 21.49 0.58
CA LEU A 199 6.44 20.03 0.45
C LEU A 199 7.46 19.47 1.46
N ASP A 200 7.09 19.51 2.74
CA ASP A 200 7.91 19.03 3.85
C ASP A 200 7.04 18.49 5.00
N ASP A 201 7.67 18.02 6.06
CA ASP A 201 7.00 17.41 7.21
C ASP A 201 6.01 18.33 7.94
N THR A 202 6.10 19.65 7.73
CA THR A 202 5.17 20.59 8.35
C THR A 202 3.75 20.46 7.80
N GLN A 203 3.60 19.88 6.59
CA GLN A 203 2.27 19.60 6.02
C GLN A 203 1.44 18.69 6.90
N GLU A 204 2.02 17.64 7.49
CA GLU A 204 1.28 16.64 8.24
C GLU A 204 0.48 17.18 9.42
N THR A 205 0.87 18.35 9.93
CA THR A 205 0.24 19.02 11.07
C THR A 205 -0.87 19.99 10.65
N THR A 206 -1.00 20.31 9.37
CA THR A 206 -2.06 21.19 8.87
C THR A 206 -3.43 20.52 8.94
N GLY A 207 -4.47 21.31 9.24
CA GLY A 207 -5.84 20.80 9.27
C GLY A 207 -6.29 20.20 7.93
N ALA A 208 -5.84 20.81 6.81
CA ALA A 208 -6.13 20.32 5.46
C ALA A 208 -5.53 18.94 5.22
N ASN A 209 -4.26 18.73 5.54
CA ASN A 209 -3.60 17.45 5.36
C ASN A 209 -4.18 16.36 6.28
N ILE A 210 -4.47 16.69 7.54
CA ILE A 210 -5.14 15.77 8.46
C ILE A 210 -6.50 15.32 7.91
N TRP A 211 -7.27 16.26 7.32
CA TRP A 211 -8.55 15.94 6.69
C TRP A 211 -8.35 15.06 5.46
N LEU A 212 -7.42 15.39 4.57
CA LEU A 212 -7.11 14.62 3.36
C LEU A 212 -6.76 13.17 3.70
N ARG A 213 -5.80 12.95 4.60
CA ARG A 213 -5.37 11.61 5.01
C ARG A 213 -6.50 10.76 5.63
N ARG A 214 -7.50 11.39 6.24
CA ARG A 214 -8.65 10.70 6.84
C ARG A 214 -9.78 10.41 5.86
N ASN A 215 -9.81 11.09 4.72
CA ASN A 215 -10.95 11.03 3.81
C ASN A 215 -10.61 10.63 2.36
N CYS A 216 -9.33 10.67 1.96
CA CYS A 216 -8.91 10.46 0.57
C CYS A 216 -9.41 9.13 -0.02
N GLN A 217 -9.47 8.06 0.78
CA GLN A 217 -9.94 6.75 0.33
C GLN A 217 -11.39 6.75 -0.15
N ARG A 218 -12.22 7.67 0.34
CA ARG A 218 -13.62 7.83 -0.10
C ARG A 218 -13.71 8.32 -1.57
N TYR A 219 -12.62 8.92 -2.05
CA TYR A 219 -12.47 9.47 -3.39
C TYR A 219 -11.49 8.66 -4.25
N GLY A 220 -11.10 7.47 -3.79
CA GLY A 220 -10.22 6.57 -4.53
C GLY A 220 -8.73 6.86 -4.40
N PHE A 221 -8.33 7.74 -3.49
CA PHE A 221 -6.93 8.07 -3.22
C PHE A 221 -6.40 7.40 -1.97
N ILE A 222 -5.10 7.15 -1.94
CA ILE A 222 -4.35 6.71 -0.77
C ILE A 222 -3.22 7.70 -0.47
N LEU A 223 -2.80 7.77 0.80
CA LEU A 223 -1.49 8.33 1.14
C LEU A 223 -0.43 7.33 0.68
N ARG A 224 0.32 7.68 -0.35
CA ARG A 224 1.17 6.73 -1.07
C ARG A 224 2.40 6.29 -0.28
N TYR A 225 3.05 7.21 0.43
CA TYR A 225 4.27 6.99 1.18
C TYR A 225 4.06 7.26 2.67
N PRO A 226 3.41 6.33 3.40
CA PRO A 226 3.11 6.49 4.83
C PRO A 226 4.34 6.22 5.70
N LYS A 227 4.37 6.80 6.91
CA LYS A 227 5.43 6.58 7.91
C LYS A 227 5.55 5.09 8.29
N GLY A 228 6.81 4.62 8.39
CA GLY A 228 7.14 3.25 8.78
C GLY A 228 6.98 2.23 7.66
N LYS A 229 6.85 2.69 6.41
CA LYS A 229 6.79 1.86 5.20
C LYS A 229 7.90 2.21 4.19
N GLU A 230 8.89 2.98 4.61
CA GLU A 230 9.99 3.47 3.76
C GLU A 230 10.81 2.33 3.16
N ASP A 231 11.02 1.25 3.93
CA ASP A 231 11.73 0.03 3.47
C ASP A 231 10.95 -0.74 2.39
N ILE A 232 9.63 -0.55 2.31
CA ILE A 232 8.75 -1.22 1.34
C ILE A 232 8.58 -0.35 0.09
N THR A 233 8.26 0.94 0.28
CA THR A 233 7.99 1.86 -0.83
C THR A 233 9.26 2.38 -1.49
N GLY A 234 10.40 2.35 -0.79
CA GLY A 234 11.68 2.91 -1.21
C GLY A 234 11.75 4.43 -1.15
N TYR A 235 10.72 5.12 -0.66
CA TYR A 235 10.65 6.57 -0.53
C TYR A 235 10.46 6.99 0.93
N SER A 236 10.95 8.17 1.26
CA SER A 236 10.69 8.82 2.55
C SER A 236 9.20 9.11 2.70
N TYR A 237 8.77 9.36 3.95
CA TYR A 237 7.41 9.80 4.22
C TYR A 237 7.05 11.09 3.48
N GLU A 238 5.93 11.09 2.76
CA GLU A 238 5.42 12.25 2.05
C GLU A 238 3.93 12.46 2.35
N SER A 239 3.62 13.32 3.31
CA SER A 239 2.24 13.58 3.73
C SER A 239 1.36 14.24 2.66
N TRP A 240 1.97 14.82 1.63
CA TRP A 240 1.33 15.55 0.54
C TRP A 240 1.02 14.69 -0.69
N HIS A 241 1.65 13.51 -0.84
CA HIS A 241 1.60 12.70 -2.04
C HIS A 241 0.43 11.71 -2.02
N PHE A 242 -0.60 12.01 -2.80
CA PHE A 242 -1.83 11.21 -2.89
C PHE A 242 -1.92 10.49 -4.23
N ARG A 243 -1.98 9.15 -4.19
CA ARG A 243 -2.10 8.29 -5.35
C ARG A 243 -3.54 7.79 -5.51
N TYR A 244 -4.09 7.94 -6.72
CA TYR A 244 -5.36 7.33 -7.09
C TYR A 244 -5.20 5.85 -7.44
N VAL A 245 -6.03 5.01 -6.85
CA VAL A 245 -6.06 3.54 -7.04
C VAL A 245 -7.49 3.03 -7.27
N GLY A 246 -8.47 3.94 -7.34
CA GLY A 246 -9.89 3.65 -7.39
C GLY A 246 -10.51 3.41 -6.00
N LYS A 247 -11.80 3.70 -5.85
CA LYS A 247 -12.48 3.72 -4.54
C LYS A 247 -12.46 2.38 -3.81
N ALA A 248 -12.60 1.27 -4.53
CA ALA A 248 -12.60 -0.06 -3.92
C ALA A 248 -11.22 -0.40 -3.33
N ALA A 249 -10.16 -0.29 -4.14
CA ALA A 249 -8.80 -0.57 -3.69
C ALA A 249 -8.34 0.42 -2.61
N ALA A 250 -8.66 1.71 -2.74
CA ALA A 250 -8.31 2.71 -1.73
C ALA A 250 -8.94 2.41 -0.36
N LYS A 251 -10.18 1.93 -0.35
CA LYS A 251 -10.86 1.50 0.87
C LYS A 251 -10.16 0.29 1.49
N GLU A 252 -9.97 -0.78 0.72
CA GLU A 252 -9.31 -2.01 1.17
C GLU A 252 -7.92 -1.72 1.73
N MET A 253 -7.07 -1.01 0.97
CA MET A 253 -5.71 -0.67 1.39
C MET A 253 -5.68 0.18 2.67
N THR A 254 -6.65 1.08 2.85
CA THR A 254 -6.74 1.90 4.06
C THR A 254 -7.18 1.08 5.27
N GLU A 255 -8.15 0.18 5.11
CA GLU A 255 -8.66 -0.70 6.18
C GLU A 255 -7.60 -1.73 6.60
N GLU A 256 -6.81 -2.25 5.67
CA GLU A 256 -5.75 -3.24 5.90
C GLU A 256 -4.41 -2.59 6.29
N HIS A 257 -4.28 -1.26 6.20
CA HIS A 257 -3.04 -0.50 6.45
C HIS A 257 -1.85 -0.97 5.59
N VAL A 258 -2.10 -1.25 4.33
CA VAL A 258 -1.11 -1.74 3.36
C VAL A 258 -0.74 -0.69 2.33
N THR A 259 0.49 -0.76 1.83
CA THR A 259 0.97 0.03 0.68
C THR A 259 0.51 -0.59 -0.64
N LEU A 260 0.74 0.10 -1.76
CA LEU A 260 0.42 -0.45 -3.08
C LEU A 260 1.27 -1.70 -3.38
N GLU A 261 2.54 -1.72 -2.96
CA GLU A 261 3.44 -2.88 -3.05
C GLU A 261 2.85 -4.08 -2.30
N GLU A 262 2.50 -3.91 -1.02
CA GLU A 262 1.92 -4.97 -0.20
C GLU A 262 0.58 -5.46 -0.78
N TYR A 263 -0.26 -4.55 -1.29
CA TYR A 263 -1.55 -4.87 -1.89
C TYR A 263 -1.42 -5.71 -3.17
N LEU A 264 -0.32 -5.52 -3.92
CA LEU A 264 0.01 -6.27 -5.14
C LEU A 264 0.91 -7.48 -4.87
N ASN A 265 1.42 -7.61 -3.65
CA ASN A 265 2.39 -8.63 -3.23
C ASN A 265 3.66 -8.58 -4.11
N GLU A 266 4.25 -7.37 -4.21
CA GLU A 266 5.47 -7.06 -4.94
C GLU A 266 6.64 -6.71 -3.97
#